data_51b3a6b651b0fdf9befab4bf773810f9
#
_entry.id   51b3a6b651b0fdf9befab4bf773810f9
#
_cell.length_a   1.000
_cell.length_b   1.000
_cell.length_c   1.000
_cell.angle_alpha   90.00
_cell.angle_beta   90.00
_cell.angle_gamma   90.00
#
_symmetry.space_group_name_H-M   'P 1'
#
loop_
_entity.id
_entity.type
_entity.pdbx_description
1 polymer ?
#
loop_
_entity_poly.entity_id
_entity_poly.type
_entity_poly.pdbx_seq_one_letter_code
_entity_poly.pdbx_strand_id
1 'polypeptide(L)'
;GTAPIGLPATIRTLHSYTLQPNFSLGIDAYHPLSGKWGFVGGLHFENKGMKIDAGVKNYYMRIVRGGEELKGIFTGNVVTKVDMSLITVPLQAAYDICDNLRFKLGPYVSYVTSKKFEGWAYDGYLRRQEEGHPKGEPTGQKVKLGHDEGERGDYDFSDDMRNWHVGVDFGIDWRLNNRWGLCADLSWGLNGIFKKDFETIEQTMYPIYGSVGITYQLK
;
A
#
# COMPACT_ATOMS: atom_id res chain seq x y z
N GLY A 1 -0.57 4.33 -3.36
CA GLY A 1 -1.42 3.41 -2.59
C GLY A 1 -0.95 1.96 -2.66
N THR A 2 -1.67 1.07 -2.03
CA THR A 2 -1.49 -0.38 -2.16
C THR A 2 -2.54 -0.91 -3.13
N ALA A 3 -2.10 -1.58 -4.17
CA ALA A 3 -2.98 -2.08 -5.22
C ALA A 3 -2.52 -3.45 -5.74
N PRO A 4 -3.45 -4.31 -6.21
CA PRO A 4 -3.09 -5.46 -6.99
C PRO A 4 -2.58 -5.01 -8.38
N ILE A 5 -1.75 -5.83 -9.00
CA ILE A 5 -1.38 -5.64 -10.41
C ILE A 5 -2.59 -6.06 -11.26
N GLY A 6 -3.34 -5.08 -11.74
CA GLY A 6 -4.61 -5.28 -12.42
C GLY A 6 -5.81 -5.27 -11.46
N LEU A 7 -6.95 -4.75 -11.92
CA LEU A 7 -8.18 -4.74 -11.13
C LEU A 7 -8.77 -6.16 -11.07
N PRO A 8 -9.01 -6.71 -9.87
CA PRO A 8 -9.68 -7.99 -9.72
C PRO A 8 -11.08 -7.97 -10.34
N ALA A 9 -11.48 -9.06 -10.95
CA ALA A 9 -12.85 -9.22 -11.46
C ALA A 9 -13.92 -9.11 -10.36
N THR A 10 -13.55 -9.27 -9.11
CA THR A 10 -14.40 -9.11 -7.92
C THR A 10 -14.68 -7.66 -7.56
N ILE A 11 -13.81 -6.70 -7.93
CA ILE A 11 -14.04 -5.26 -7.77
C ILE A 11 -14.84 -4.78 -8.99
N ARG A 12 -16.06 -4.29 -8.76
CA ARG A 12 -16.99 -3.87 -9.82
C ARG A 12 -17.03 -2.37 -10.01
N THR A 13 -16.87 -1.63 -8.93
CA THR A 13 -16.99 -0.17 -8.93
C THR A 13 -16.03 0.41 -7.91
N LEU A 14 -15.34 1.47 -8.27
CA LEU A 14 -14.59 2.29 -7.34
C LEU A 14 -15.44 3.54 -7.06
N HIS A 15 -15.99 3.65 -5.85
CA HIS A 15 -16.83 4.79 -5.46
C HIS A 15 -15.97 6.00 -5.10
N SER A 16 -14.92 5.79 -4.32
CA SER A 16 -13.97 6.84 -4.00
C SER A 16 -12.57 6.29 -3.71
N TYR A 17 -11.58 7.10 -4.03
CA TYR A 17 -10.19 6.92 -3.63
C TYR A 17 -9.72 8.21 -2.95
N THR A 18 -9.46 8.15 -1.66
CA THR A 18 -9.01 9.30 -0.89
C THR A 18 -7.52 9.16 -0.56
N LEU A 19 -6.74 10.09 -1.08
CA LEU A 19 -5.35 10.24 -0.68
C LEU A 19 -5.31 10.69 0.78
N GLN A 20 -4.62 9.94 1.62
CA GLN A 20 -4.31 10.35 2.98
C GLN A 20 -3.14 11.33 2.95
N PRO A 21 -3.04 12.27 3.91
CA PRO A 21 -1.86 13.13 4.04
C PRO A 21 -0.66 12.25 4.40
N ASN A 22 0.19 12.00 3.43
CA ASN A 22 1.42 11.23 3.60
C ASN A 22 2.61 12.18 3.59
N PHE A 23 3.64 11.83 4.34
CA PHE A 23 4.89 12.59 4.36
C PHE A 23 6.11 11.68 4.30
N SER A 24 7.21 12.21 3.84
CA SER A 24 8.53 11.58 3.86
C SER A 24 9.55 12.60 4.35
N LEU A 25 10.41 12.17 5.25
CA LEU A 25 11.57 12.91 5.72
C LEU A 25 12.80 12.01 5.62
N GLY A 26 13.84 12.46 4.93
CA GLY A 26 15.02 11.65 4.71
C GLY A 26 16.31 12.42 4.65
N ILE A 27 17.41 11.69 4.74
CA ILE A 27 18.77 12.16 4.53
C ILE A 27 19.40 11.23 3.51
N ASP A 28 19.95 11.82 2.44
CA ASP A 28 20.65 11.11 1.38
C ASP A 28 22.11 11.52 1.33
N ALA A 29 22.99 10.54 1.11
CA ALA A 29 24.39 10.73 0.82
C ALA A 29 24.64 10.40 -0.66
N TYR A 30 25.20 11.37 -1.38
CA TYR A 30 25.60 11.18 -2.76
C TYR A 30 27.12 10.98 -2.87
N HIS A 31 27.51 9.95 -3.56
CA HIS A 31 28.90 9.66 -3.88
C HIS A 31 29.11 9.69 -5.40
N PRO A 32 29.89 10.67 -5.94
CA PRO A 32 30.22 10.71 -7.36
C PRO A 32 31.16 9.54 -7.71
N LEU A 33 30.91 8.89 -8.85
CA LEU A 33 31.75 7.83 -9.38
C LEU A 33 32.61 8.38 -10.53
N SER A 34 32.22 8.14 -11.77
CA SER A 34 32.94 8.54 -12.98
C SER A 34 32.02 9.18 -13.97
N GLY A 35 32.48 10.29 -14.58
CA GLY A 35 31.70 11.06 -15.56
C GLY A 35 30.42 11.60 -14.94
N LYS A 36 29.26 11.19 -15.47
CA LYS A 36 27.93 11.62 -15.01
C LYS A 36 27.29 10.68 -14.01
N TRP A 37 27.98 9.62 -13.62
CA TRP A 37 27.46 8.59 -12.73
C TRP A 37 27.82 8.84 -11.26
N GLY A 38 26.93 8.45 -10.39
CA GLY A 38 27.11 8.45 -8.96
C GLY A 38 26.25 7.39 -8.29
N PHE A 39 26.33 7.37 -6.99
CA PHE A 39 25.56 6.48 -6.11
C PHE A 39 24.88 7.31 -5.03
N VAL A 40 23.61 6.98 -4.73
CA VAL A 40 22.86 7.59 -3.63
C VAL A 40 22.46 6.48 -2.67
N GLY A 41 22.73 6.69 -1.40
CA GLY A 41 22.24 5.89 -0.29
C GLY A 41 21.62 6.80 0.75
N GLY A 42 20.54 6.39 1.36
CA GLY A 42 19.79 7.23 2.29
C GLY A 42 19.12 6.50 3.43
N LEU A 43 18.52 7.28 4.29
CA LEU A 43 17.63 6.81 5.34
C LEU A 43 16.39 7.73 5.37
N HIS A 44 15.23 7.16 5.12
CA HIS A 44 13.97 7.88 5.04
C HIS A 44 12.98 7.36 6.09
N PHE A 45 12.29 8.27 6.74
CA PHE A 45 11.09 7.97 7.51
C PHE A 45 9.89 8.38 6.66
N GLU A 46 8.97 7.46 6.43
CA GLU A 46 7.84 7.65 5.55
C GLU A 46 6.54 7.23 6.23
N ASN A 47 5.50 8.01 6.01
CA ASN A 47 4.13 7.59 6.31
C ASN A 47 3.38 7.42 5.00
N LYS A 48 2.73 6.27 4.81
CA LYS A 48 2.03 5.88 3.58
C LYS A 48 0.65 5.36 3.91
N GLY A 49 -0.39 6.08 3.50
CA GLY A 49 -1.77 5.72 3.76
C GLY A 49 -2.67 5.92 2.56
N MET A 50 -3.79 5.21 2.57
CA MET A 50 -4.89 5.37 1.62
C MET A 50 -6.21 4.95 2.23
N LYS A 51 -7.32 5.49 1.68
CA LYS A 51 -8.68 5.01 1.93
C LYS A 51 -9.38 4.78 0.60
N ILE A 52 -10.00 3.62 0.47
CA ILE A 52 -10.78 3.23 -0.71
C ILE A 52 -12.18 2.87 -0.27
N ASP A 53 -13.18 3.25 -1.10
CA ASP A 53 -14.54 2.76 -1.04
C ASP A 53 -14.88 2.14 -2.39
N ALA A 54 -15.27 0.87 -2.39
CA ALA A 54 -15.48 0.09 -3.61
C ALA A 54 -16.67 -0.87 -3.50
N GLY A 55 -17.37 -1.03 -4.62
CA GLY A 55 -18.38 -2.07 -4.80
C GLY A 55 -17.72 -3.39 -5.21
N VAL A 56 -18.01 -4.47 -4.50
CA VAL A 56 -17.45 -5.80 -4.74
C VAL A 56 -18.55 -6.84 -4.98
N LYS A 57 -18.21 -7.87 -5.75
CA LYS A 57 -19.10 -9.00 -6.01
C LYS A 57 -18.31 -10.29 -5.92
N ASN A 58 -18.88 -11.26 -5.20
CA ASN A 58 -18.25 -12.58 -4.98
C ASN A 58 -16.85 -12.47 -4.37
N TYR A 59 -16.69 -11.55 -3.40
CA TYR A 59 -15.41 -11.28 -2.75
C TYR A 59 -15.31 -12.10 -1.47
N TYR A 60 -14.32 -13.00 -1.38
CA TYR A 60 -14.09 -13.77 -0.16
C TYR A 60 -13.51 -12.86 0.92
N MET A 61 -14.13 -12.88 2.10
CA MET A 61 -13.67 -12.08 3.23
C MET A 61 -14.00 -12.70 4.58
N ARG A 62 -13.30 -12.20 5.58
CA ARG A 62 -13.51 -12.46 7.01
C ARG A 62 -13.88 -11.14 7.67
N ILE A 63 -15.01 -11.09 8.33
CA ILE A 63 -15.53 -9.91 9.02
C ILE A 63 -15.97 -10.27 10.43
N VAL A 64 -16.03 -9.27 11.29
CA VAL A 64 -16.61 -9.38 12.64
C VAL A 64 -17.89 -8.55 12.68
N ARG A 65 -18.98 -9.14 13.13
CA ARG A 65 -20.25 -8.46 13.35
C ARG A 65 -20.84 -8.89 14.69
N GLY A 66 -21.15 -7.91 15.56
CA GLY A 66 -21.71 -8.22 16.89
C GLY A 66 -20.84 -9.12 17.75
N GLY A 67 -19.51 -9.13 17.54
CA GLY A 67 -18.57 -10.01 18.24
C GLY A 67 -18.44 -11.43 17.64
N GLU A 68 -19.19 -11.76 16.59
CA GLU A 68 -19.09 -13.04 15.88
C GLU A 68 -18.24 -12.90 14.62
N GLU A 69 -17.25 -13.78 14.43
CA GLU A 69 -16.46 -13.87 13.21
C GLU A 69 -17.25 -14.61 12.12
N LEU A 70 -17.38 -13.98 10.96
CA LEU A 70 -18.07 -14.51 9.80
C LEU A 70 -17.09 -14.61 8.63
N LYS A 71 -16.97 -15.78 8.03
CA LYS A 71 -16.19 -16.04 6.81
C LYS A 71 -17.10 -16.41 5.66
N GLY A 72 -16.82 -15.92 4.47
CA GLY A 72 -17.62 -16.29 3.29
C GLY A 72 -17.49 -15.34 2.13
N ILE A 73 -18.40 -15.49 1.19
CA ILE A 73 -18.47 -14.71 -0.04
C ILE A 73 -19.38 -13.49 0.16
N PHE A 74 -18.82 -12.31 0.02
CA PHE A 74 -19.53 -11.04 0.15
C PHE A 74 -19.85 -10.42 -1.21
N THR A 75 -21.00 -9.78 -1.28
CA THR A 75 -21.42 -8.89 -2.37
C THR A 75 -22.06 -7.66 -1.76
N GLY A 76 -21.51 -6.49 -2.08
CA GLY A 76 -21.91 -5.20 -1.52
C GLY A 76 -20.77 -4.19 -1.62
N ASN A 77 -20.66 -3.30 -0.65
CA ASN A 77 -19.64 -2.26 -0.62
C ASN A 77 -18.61 -2.51 0.49
N VAL A 78 -17.36 -2.13 0.25
CA VAL A 78 -16.26 -2.24 1.21
C VAL A 78 -15.51 -0.93 1.32
N VAL A 79 -15.25 -0.50 2.53
CA VAL A 79 -14.29 0.56 2.82
C VAL A 79 -13.03 -0.07 3.37
N THR A 80 -11.89 0.26 2.78
CA THR A 80 -10.57 -0.20 3.23
C THR A 80 -9.70 1.02 3.55
N LYS A 81 -9.08 1.01 4.71
CA LYS A 81 -8.07 1.97 5.13
C LYS A 81 -6.75 1.25 5.33
N VAL A 82 -5.70 1.79 4.76
CA VAL A 82 -4.33 1.29 4.93
C VAL A 82 -3.48 2.45 5.43
N ASP A 83 -2.72 2.20 6.50
CA ASP A 83 -1.76 3.12 7.05
C ASP A 83 -0.48 2.37 7.42
N MET A 84 0.66 2.90 6.99
CA MET A 84 1.98 2.33 7.30
C MET A 84 2.96 3.44 7.59
N SER A 85 3.74 3.27 8.67
CA SER A 85 4.95 4.05 8.90
C SER A 85 6.16 3.17 8.66
N LEU A 86 7.14 3.66 7.91
CA LEU A 86 8.28 2.88 7.43
C LEU A 86 9.58 3.63 7.67
N ILE A 87 10.62 2.85 7.91
CA ILE A 87 12.01 3.28 7.77
C ILE A 87 12.55 2.64 6.50
N THR A 88 12.91 3.46 5.52
CA THR A 88 13.37 3.02 4.18
C THR A 88 14.82 3.37 3.97
N VAL A 89 15.57 2.41 3.42
CA VAL A 89 16.96 2.57 2.98
C VAL A 89 16.98 2.38 1.47
N PRO A 90 17.02 3.48 0.68
CA PRO A 90 17.25 3.40 -0.77
C PRO A 90 18.74 3.21 -1.08
N LEU A 91 19.03 2.47 -2.13
CA LEU A 91 20.36 2.25 -2.70
C LEU A 91 20.27 2.43 -4.21
N GLN A 92 20.60 3.63 -4.70
CA GLN A 92 20.28 4.02 -6.07
C GLN A 92 21.55 4.38 -6.87
N ALA A 93 21.64 3.91 -8.10
CA ALA A 93 22.51 4.53 -9.10
C ALA A 93 21.92 5.89 -9.49
N ALA A 94 22.77 6.87 -9.61
CA ALA A 94 22.42 8.23 -10.01
C ALA A 94 23.13 8.60 -11.32
N TYR A 95 22.40 9.27 -12.19
CA TYR A 95 22.94 9.77 -13.46
C TYR A 95 22.58 11.23 -13.66
N ASP A 96 23.60 12.10 -13.76
CA ASP A 96 23.42 13.52 -14.02
C ASP A 96 23.17 13.73 -15.51
N ILE A 97 21.88 13.92 -15.88
CA ILE A 97 21.46 14.18 -17.26
C ILE A 97 22.08 15.51 -17.73
N CYS A 98 21.97 16.54 -16.89
CA CYS A 98 22.61 17.83 -17.01
C CYS A 98 22.95 18.36 -15.61
N ASP A 99 23.56 19.56 -15.53
CA ASP A 99 24.06 20.15 -14.28
C ASP A 99 22.95 20.29 -13.20
N ASN A 100 21.70 20.43 -13.63
CA ASN A 100 20.57 20.67 -12.73
C ASN A 100 19.64 19.47 -12.56
N LEU A 101 19.78 18.42 -13.38
CA LEU A 101 18.82 17.31 -13.39
C LEU A 101 19.53 15.97 -13.21
N ARG A 102 19.14 15.25 -12.15
CA ARG A 102 19.63 13.93 -11.81
C ARG A 102 18.51 12.92 -11.87
N PHE A 103 18.75 11.81 -12.52
CA PHE A 103 17.93 10.62 -12.48
C PHE A 103 18.50 9.62 -11.46
N LYS A 104 17.62 8.95 -10.71
CA LYS A 104 17.99 7.93 -9.71
C LYS A 104 17.19 6.66 -9.97
N LEU A 105 17.84 5.50 -9.81
CA LEU A 105 17.21 4.20 -9.96
C LEU A 105 17.94 3.19 -9.10
N GLY A 106 17.20 2.42 -8.33
CA GLY A 106 17.79 1.35 -7.55
C GLY A 106 16.83 0.64 -6.61
N PRO A 107 17.30 -0.41 -5.95
CA PRO A 107 16.51 -1.10 -4.95
C PRO A 107 16.35 -0.28 -3.67
N TYR A 108 15.30 -0.62 -2.91
CA TYR A 108 15.12 -0.17 -1.54
C TYR A 108 14.72 -1.32 -0.64
N VAL A 109 14.98 -1.14 0.65
CA VAL A 109 14.47 -2.00 1.71
C VAL A 109 13.78 -1.11 2.74
N SER A 110 12.57 -1.48 3.15
CA SER A 110 11.82 -0.77 4.18
C SER A 110 11.44 -1.70 5.33
N TYR A 111 11.59 -1.19 6.55
CA TYR A 111 11.05 -1.80 7.76
C TYR A 111 9.79 -1.07 8.19
N VAL A 112 8.69 -1.79 8.39
CA VAL A 112 7.40 -1.24 8.81
C VAL A 112 7.38 -1.13 10.33
N THR A 113 7.38 0.10 10.82
CA THR A 113 7.35 0.42 12.26
C THR A 113 5.94 0.45 12.83
N SER A 114 4.96 0.82 12.01
CA SER A 114 3.54 0.79 12.33
C SER A 114 2.76 0.40 11.08
N LYS A 115 1.73 -0.41 11.27
CA LYS A 115 0.92 -0.93 10.18
C LYS A 115 -0.54 -1.04 10.59
N LYS A 116 -1.43 -0.69 9.67
CA LYS A 116 -2.87 -0.74 9.85
C LYS A 116 -3.54 -1.08 8.54
N PHE A 117 -4.37 -2.11 8.56
CA PHE A 117 -5.22 -2.50 7.44
C PHE A 117 -6.59 -2.86 8.01
N GLU A 118 -7.46 -1.88 8.05
CA GLU A 118 -8.79 -2.00 8.62
C GLU A 118 -9.87 -1.54 7.66
N GLY A 119 -11.10 -1.93 7.90
CA GLY A 119 -12.23 -1.47 7.13
C GLY A 119 -13.53 -2.11 7.54
N TRP A 120 -14.53 -1.94 6.69
CA TRP A 120 -15.85 -2.52 6.91
C TRP A 120 -16.55 -2.84 5.59
N ALA A 121 -17.39 -3.87 5.65
CA ALA A 121 -18.31 -4.25 4.59
C ALA A 121 -19.73 -3.79 4.93
N TYR A 122 -20.42 -3.18 3.99
CA TYR A 122 -21.72 -2.56 4.22
C TYR A 122 -22.65 -2.66 3.01
N ASP A 123 -23.93 -2.40 3.20
CA ASP A 123 -24.98 -2.40 2.17
C ASP A 123 -24.88 -3.61 1.24
N GLY A 124 -24.86 -4.81 1.83
CA GLY A 124 -24.69 -6.01 1.07
C GLY A 124 -25.09 -7.26 1.81
N TYR A 125 -24.55 -8.39 1.38
CA TYR A 125 -24.75 -9.65 2.05
C TYR A 125 -23.52 -10.54 1.96
N LEU A 126 -23.27 -11.29 3.04
CA LEU A 126 -22.26 -12.33 3.11
C LEU A 126 -22.95 -13.69 3.12
N ARG A 127 -22.53 -14.61 2.25
CA ARG A 127 -22.87 -16.01 2.34
C ARG A 127 -21.82 -16.73 3.14
N ARG A 128 -22.21 -17.28 4.27
CA ARG A 128 -21.27 -17.99 5.16
C ARG A 128 -20.69 -19.21 4.44
N GLN A 129 -19.43 -19.43 4.67
CA GLN A 129 -18.75 -20.67 4.31
C GLN A 129 -18.98 -21.67 5.44
N GLU A 130 -19.53 -22.84 5.12
CA GLU A 130 -19.67 -23.93 6.07
C GLU A 130 -18.39 -24.76 6.16
N GLU A 131 -18.13 -25.32 7.33
CA GLU A 131 -16.98 -26.20 7.53
C GLU A 131 -17.04 -27.43 6.61
N GLY A 132 -15.89 -27.82 6.04
CA GLY A 132 -15.79 -28.94 5.11
C GLY A 132 -16.07 -28.64 3.65
N HIS A 133 -16.47 -27.42 3.32
CA HIS A 133 -16.64 -27.00 1.92
C HIS A 133 -15.42 -26.23 1.41
N PRO A 134 -15.09 -26.31 0.09
CA PRO A 134 -14.01 -25.56 -0.50
C PRO A 134 -14.13 -24.05 -0.28
N LYS A 135 -12.99 -23.38 -0.10
CA LYS A 135 -12.93 -21.93 0.01
C LYS A 135 -13.56 -21.29 -1.24
N GLY A 136 -14.46 -20.35 -1.02
CA GLY A 136 -15.11 -19.62 -2.12
C GLY A 136 -16.43 -20.23 -2.60
N GLU A 137 -16.87 -21.38 -2.06
CA GLU A 137 -18.22 -21.90 -2.31
C GLU A 137 -19.25 -21.27 -1.35
N PRO A 138 -20.30 -20.60 -1.87
CA PRO A 138 -21.29 -19.94 -1.03
C PRO A 138 -22.37 -20.97 -0.57
N THR A 139 -22.05 -21.79 0.43
CA THR A 139 -22.92 -22.92 0.87
C THR A 139 -23.87 -22.57 2.00
N GLY A 140 -23.48 -21.62 2.87
CA GLY A 140 -24.22 -21.32 4.08
C GLY A 140 -25.25 -20.18 3.97
N GLN A 141 -25.82 -19.83 5.11
CA GLN A 141 -26.84 -18.79 5.23
C GLN A 141 -26.34 -17.44 4.75
N LYS A 142 -27.29 -16.68 4.20
CA LYS A 142 -27.08 -15.30 3.75
C LYS A 142 -27.26 -14.35 4.92
N VAL A 143 -26.18 -13.67 5.32
CA VAL A 143 -26.18 -12.65 6.36
C VAL A 143 -26.21 -11.27 5.68
N LYS A 144 -27.28 -10.50 5.92
CA LYS A 144 -27.40 -9.14 5.37
C LYS A 144 -26.60 -8.16 6.23
N LEU A 145 -25.80 -7.30 5.60
CA LEU A 145 -25.09 -6.20 6.22
C LEU A 145 -25.76 -4.87 5.88
N GLY A 146 -25.97 -4.03 6.87
CA GLY A 146 -26.48 -2.68 6.71
C GLY A 146 -25.37 -1.64 6.59
N HIS A 147 -25.76 -0.38 6.70
CA HIS A 147 -24.86 0.77 6.59
C HIS A 147 -24.29 1.22 7.93
N ASP A 148 -25.11 1.13 8.98
CA ASP A 148 -24.82 1.70 10.28
C ASP A 148 -23.82 0.86 11.08
N GLU A 149 -23.15 1.52 12.03
CA GLU A 149 -22.28 0.84 12.98
C GLU A 149 -23.07 -0.20 13.79
N GLY A 150 -22.60 -1.45 13.82
CA GLY A 150 -23.32 -2.59 14.39
C GLY A 150 -24.13 -3.42 13.37
N GLU A 151 -24.50 -2.86 12.22
CA GLU A 151 -25.12 -3.60 11.12
C GLU A 151 -24.11 -4.01 10.03
N ARG A 152 -23.03 -3.26 9.90
CA ARG A 152 -21.90 -3.53 9.01
C ARG A 152 -21.01 -4.65 9.56
N GLY A 153 -20.15 -5.19 8.74
CA GLY A 153 -19.12 -6.16 9.15
C GLY A 153 -17.74 -5.52 9.15
N ASP A 154 -17.14 -5.36 10.33
CA ASP A 154 -15.80 -4.77 10.44
C ASP A 154 -14.71 -5.83 10.21
N TYR A 155 -13.54 -5.40 9.73
CA TYR A 155 -12.37 -6.26 9.59
C TYR A 155 -11.07 -5.51 9.90
N ASP A 156 -10.12 -6.25 10.45
CA ASP A 156 -8.76 -5.78 10.73
C ASP A 156 -7.77 -6.89 10.36
N PHE A 157 -6.87 -6.60 9.42
CA PHE A 157 -5.82 -7.50 8.94
C PHE A 157 -4.43 -6.92 9.21
N SER A 158 -4.32 -6.00 10.16
CA SER A 158 -3.06 -5.33 10.50
C SER A 158 -1.97 -6.31 10.91
N ASP A 159 -2.33 -7.34 11.69
CA ASP A 159 -1.38 -8.37 12.16
C ASP A 159 -0.89 -9.30 11.05
N ASP A 160 -1.66 -9.42 9.97
CA ASP A 160 -1.33 -10.22 8.80
C ASP A 160 -0.40 -9.50 7.82
N MET A 161 -0.15 -8.21 8.02
CA MET A 161 0.78 -7.44 7.20
C MET A 161 2.25 -7.80 7.49
N ARG A 162 3.10 -7.68 6.46
CA ARG A 162 4.56 -7.88 6.59
C ARG A 162 5.23 -6.74 7.32
N ASN A 163 6.36 -7.05 7.95
CA ASN A 163 7.22 -6.05 8.58
C ASN A 163 8.33 -5.55 7.64
N TRP A 164 8.58 -6.23 6.51
CA TRP A 164 9.63 -5.87 5.57
C TRP A 164 9.07 -5.75 4.15
N HIS A 165 9.43 -4.65 3.50
CA HIS A 165 9.17 -4.43 2.09
C HIS A 165 10.49 -4.26 1.34
N VAL A 166 10.54 -4.80 0.14
CA VAL A 166 11.62 -4.60 -0.82
C VAL A 166 11.03 -4.16 -2.14
N GLY A 167 11.72 -3.32 -2.86
CA GLY A 167 11.24 -2.80 -4.12
C GLY A 167 12.29 -2.05 -4.91
N VAL A 168 11.83 -1.30 -5.90
CA VAL A 168 12.64 -0.46 -6.76
C VAL A 168 12.10 0.97 -6.69
N ASP A 169 13.02 1.92 -6.53
CA ASP A 169 12.74 3.35 -6.57
C ASP A 169 13.24 3.95 -7.87
N PHE A 170 12.41 4.80 -8.47
CA PHE A 170 12.71 5.68 -9.58
C PHE A 170 12.62 7.12 -9.08
N GLY A 171 13.67 7.89 -9.23
CA GLY A 171 13.70 9.27 -8.73
C GLY A 171 14.26 10.26 -9.74
N ILE A 172 13.80 11.49 -9.63
CA ILE A 172 14.33 12.65 -10.35
C ILE A 172 14.56 13.77 -9.34
N ASP A 173 15.78 14.31 -9.32
CA ASP A 173 16.12 15.49 -8.53
C ASP A 173 16.43 16.66 -9.49
N TRP A 174 15.75 17.77 -9.27
CA TRP A 174 15.98 19.01 -9.99
C TRP A 174 16.59 20.07 -9.07
N ARG A 175 17.86 20.39 -9.27
CA ARG A 175 18.58 21.42 -8.53
C ARG A 175 18.17 22.81 -9.02
N LEU A 176 17.55 23.60 -8.15
CA LEU A 176 17.15 24.98 -8.44
C LEU A 176 18.32 25.93 -8.24
N ASN A 177 19.16 25.67 -7.25
CA ASN A 177 20.39 26.40 -6.94
C ASN A 177 21.35 25.50 -6.13
N ASN A 178 22.43 26.06 -5.60
CA ASN A 178 23.46 25.31 -4.86
C ASN A 178 22.97 24.67 -3.54
N ARG A 179 21.77 24.97 -3.07
CA ARG A 179 21.24 24.46 -1.80
C ARG A 179 19.87 23.82 -1.93
N TRP A 180 19.00 24.34 -2.78
CA TRP A 180 17.62 23.91 -2.89
C TRP A 180 17.35 23.18 -4.19
N GLY A 181 16.56 22.15 -4.10
CA GLY A 181 16.06 21.39 -5.23
C GLY A 181 14.64 20.87 -4.99
N LEU A 182 14.10 20.31 -6.03
CA LEU A 182 12.85 19.54 -6.01
C LEU A 182 13.18 18.10 -6.30
N CYS A 183 12.43 17.18 -5.69
CA CYS A 183 12.49 15.75 -6.01
C CYS A 183 11.11 15.21 -6.36
N ALA A 184 11.10 14.18 -7.19
CA ALA A 184 9.94 13.36 -7.46
C ALA A 184 10.40 11.90 -7.52
N ASP A 185 9.77 11.05 -6.73
CA ASP A 185 10.15 9.65 -6.61
C ASP A 185 8.93 8.75 -6.80
N LEU A 186 9.13 7.58 -7.39
CA LEU A 186 8.17 6.50 -7.53
C LEU A 186 8.75 5.24 -6.92
N SER A 187 8.16 4.77 -5.83
CA SER A 187 8.50 3.51 -5.17
C SER A 187 7.57 2.41 -5.63
N TRP A 188 8.11 1.31 -6.12
CA TRP A 188 7.37 0.12 -6.49
C TRP A 188 7.83 -1.07 -5.66
N GLY A 189 6.96 -1.51 -4.74
CA GLY A 189 7.21 -2.71 -3.95
C GLY A 189 7.08 -3.98 -4.77
N LEU A 190 8.06 -4.88 -4.63
CA LEU A 190 8.11 -6.16 -5.33
C LEU A 190 7.53 -7.30 -4.51
N ASN A 191 7.37 -7.13 -3.21
CA ASN A 191 6.66 -8.06 -2.34
C ASN A 191 5.31 -7.46 -1.89
N GLY A 192 4.31 -8.33 -1.76
CA GLY A 192 2.99 -7.92 -1.27
C GLY A 192 3.03 -7.46 0.18
N ILE A 193 2.04 -6.65 0.58
CA ILE A 193 1.92 -6.12 1.95
C ILE A 193 1.56 -7.16 2.99
N PHE A 194 0.96 -8.30 2.60
CA PHE A 194 0.58 -9.38 3.51
C PHE A 194 1.59 -10.51 3.58
N LYS A 195 1.58 -11.25 4.67
CA LYS A 195 2.35 -12.48 4.85
C LYS A 195 1.89 -13.55 3.86
N LYS A 196 2.75 -14.55 3.60
CA LYS A 196 2.46 -15.59 2.59
C LYS A 196 1.32 -16.53 2.98
N ASP A 197 1.09 -16.69 4.28
CA ASP A 197 0.05 -17.52 4.89
C ASP A 197 -1.32 -16.79 5.01
N PHE A 198 -1.37 -15.52 4.65
CA PHE A 198 -2.61 -14.76 4.62
C PHE A 198 -3.39 -15.04 3.34
N GLU A 199 -4.51 -15.73 3.47
CA GLU A 199 -5.33 -16.19 2.36
C GLU A 199 -6.68 -15.47 2.21
N THR A 200 -7.00 -14.51 3.09
CA THR A 200 -8.32 -13.85 3.10
C THR A 200 -8.50 -12.96 1.87
N ILE A 201 -7.44 -12.28 1.44
CA ILE A 201 -7.42 -11.51 0.19
C ILE A 201 -6.67 -12.34 -0.85
N GLU A 202 -7.40 -12.79 -1.88
CA GLU A 202 -6.87 -13.69 -2.91
C GLU A 202 -5.75 -13.07 -3.75
N GLN A 203 -5.72 -11.75 -3.83
CA GLN A 203 -4.76 -11.05 -4.68
C GLN A 203 -3.65 -10.40 -3.89
N THR A 204 -2.43 -10.54 -4.39
CA THR A 204 -1.27 -9.86 -3.83
C THR A 204 -1.40 -8.35 -4.04
N MET A 205 -1.42 -7.60 -2.95
CA MET A 205 -1.44 -6.14 -2.96
C MET A 205 -0.01 -5.60 -2.82
N TYR A 206 0.42 -4.79 -3.79
CA TYR A 206 1.76 -4.21 -3.84
C TYR A 206 1.74 -2.74 -3.39
N PRO A 207 2.72 -2.28 -2.58
CA PRO A 207 2.85 -0.87 -2.24
C PRO A 207 3.47 -0.11 -3.41
N ILE A 208 2.69 0.78 -4.03
CA ILE A 208 3.12 1.64 -5.14
C ILE A 208 2.79 3.09 -4.75
N TYR A 209 3.84 3.92 -4.61
CA TYR A 209 3.68 5.29 -4.13
C TYR A 209 4.51 6.26 -4.96
N GLY A 210 3.89 7.38 -5.33
CA GLY A 210 4.58 8.55 -5.85
C GLY A 210 4.73 9.60 -4.76
N SER A 211 5.87 10.26 -4.71
CA SER A 211 6.15 11.37 -3.82
C SER A 211 6.75 12.55 -4.58
N VAL A 212 6.49 13.74 -4.08
CA VAL A 212 7.13 14.97 -4.53
C VAL A 212 7.61 15.73 -3.30
N GLY A 213 8.76 16.37 -3.39
CA GLY A 213 9.37 17.01 -2.24
C GLY A 213 10.36 18.10 -2.58
N ILE A 214 10.92 18.67 -1.52
CA ILE A 214 11.96 19.68 -1.57
C ILE A 214 13.23 19.06 -0.99
N THR A 215 14.35 19.25 -1.63
CA THR A 215 15.66 18.84 -1.15
C THR A 215 16.48 20.04 -0.72
N TYR A 216 17.24 19.87 0.34
CA TYR A 216 18.21 20.85 0.81
C TYR A 216 19.60 20.22 0.91
N GLN A 217 20.56 20.76 0.20
CA GLN A 217 21.93 20.25 0.19
C GLN A 217 22.72 20.85 1.36
N LEU A 218 23.14 19.95 2.26
CA LEU A 218 24.14 20.26 3.27
C LEU A 218 25.52 20.35 2.61
N LYS A 219 26.36 21.26 3.10
CA LYS A 219 27.75 21.39 2.60
C LYS A 219 28.66 20.39 3.30
#